data_c45c555aa0c98ad105d80632dd3a494b
#
_entry.id   c45c555aa0c98ad105d80632dd3a494b
#
_cell.length_a   1.000
_cell.length_b   1.000
_cell.length_c   1.000
_cell.angle_alpha   90.00
_cell.angle_beta   90.00
_cell.angle_gamma   90.00
#
_symmetry.space_group_name_H-M   'P 1'
#
loop_
_entity.id
_entity.type
_entity.pdbx_description
1 polymer ?
#
loop_
_entity_poly.entity_id
_entity_poly.type
_entity_poly.pdbx_seq_one_letter_code
_entity_poly.pdbx_strand_id
1 'polypeptide(L)'
;MPLFVLEPPVHYLHHYNGPVIERVLPLSEARKACAGRGVHADACAWTSNGACHLIIPSNGPVHNRAAYRRHELAHCNGWDHATHATSATSGPAAMDEDPLKAIR
;
A
#
# COMPACT_ATOMS: atom_id res chain seq x y z
N MET A 1 -8.94 -12.08 14.15
CA MET A 1 -9.01 -10.66 13.80
C MET A 1 -9.20 -10.49 12.33
N PRO A 2 -10.19 -9.75 11.91
CA PRO A 2 -10.39 -9.56 10.47
C PRO A 2 -9.27 -8.71 9.86
N LEU A 3 -8.89 -9.06 8.65
CA LEU A 3 -7.92 -8.27 7.95
C LEU A 3 -8.63 -7.11 7.26
N PHE A 4 -7.99 -6.01 7.16
CA PHE A 4 -8.52 -4.85 6.48
C PHE A 4 -7.36 -4.01 5.91
N VAL A 5 -7.65 -3.19 4.96
CA VAL A 5 -6.64 -2.29 4.41
C VAL A 5 -6.59 -1.05 5.29
N LEU A 6 -5.41 -0.71 5.75
CA LEU A 6 -5.24 0.44 6.62
C LEU A 6 -5.62 1.71 5.89
N GLU A 7 -6.49 2.51 6.51
CA GLU A 7 -6.94 3.74 5.88
C GLU A 7 -5.91 4.84 6.09
N PRO A 8 -5.45 5.50 5.03
CA PRO A 8 -4.47 6.57 5.18
C PRO A 8 -5.07 7.80 5.84
N PRO A 9 -4.22 8.65 6.45
CA PRO A 9 -4.70 9.94 6.93
C PRO A 9 -5.30 10.77 5.80
N VAL A 10 -6.34 11.50 6.10
CA VAL A 10 -7.13 12.20 5.10
C VAL A 10 -6.32 13.18 4.25
N HIS A 11 -5.25 13.72 4.80
CA HIS A 11 -4.46 14.68 4.06
C HIS A 11 -3.67 14.05 2.89
N TYR A 12 -3.58 12.72 2.84
CA TYR A 12 -2.95 12.04 1.72
C TYR A 12 -3.98 11.52 0.72
N LEU A 13 -5.27 11.75 0.96
CA LEU A 13 -6.33 11.21 0.12
C LEU A 13 -6.77 12.18 -0.99
N HIS A 14 -5.83 12.87 -1.59
CA HIS A 14 -6.15 13.75 -2.71
C HIS A 14 -5.71 13.08 -4.02
N HIS A 15 -6.13 13.62 -5.14
CA HIS A 15 -5.74 13.08 -6.43
C HIS A 15 -4.25 13.16 -6.57
N TYR A 16 -3.67 12.11 -7.12
CA TYR A 16 -2.27 12.15 -7.48
C TYR A 16 -2.12 13.08 -8.68
N ASN A 17 -1.13 13.95 -8.65
CA ASN A 17 -0.91 14.91 -9.73
C ASN A 17 -0.04 14.25 -10.79
N GLY A 18 -0.64 13.51 -11.68
CA GLY A 18 0.04 12.80 -12.75
C GLY A 18 -0.69 11.53 -13.13
N PRO A 19 -0.17 10.76 -14.07
CA PRO A 19 -0.80 9.52 -14.48
C PRO A 19 -0.77 8.48 -13.37
N VAL A 20 -1.80 7.66 -13.31
CA VAL A 20 -1.86 6.54 -12.36
C VAL A 20 -1.97 5.27 -13.20
N ILE A 21 -1.02 4.37 -13.03
CA ILE A 21 -0.99 3.12 -13.76
C ILE A 21 -1.24 1.99 -12.77
N GLU A 22 -2.41 1.38 -12.87
CA GLU A 22 -2.81 0.35 -11.93
C GLU A 22 -2.77 -1.02 -12.58
N ARG A 23 -2.16 -1.97 -11.92
CA ARG A 23 -2.17 -3.37 -12.36
C ARG A 23 -2.83 -4.19 -11.27
N VAL A 24 -3.83 -4.96 -11.66
CA VAL A 24 -4.54 -5.85 -10.74
C VAL A 24 -4.14 -7.26 -11.08
N LEU A 25 -3.52 -7.94 -10.14
CA LEU A 25 -2.94 -9.26 -10.35
C LEU A 25 -3.42 -10.24 -9.29
N PRO A 26 -3.44 -11.53 -9.59
CA PRO A 26 -3.70 -12.52 -8.53
C PRO A 26 -2.73 -12.32 -7.39
N LEU A 27 -3.13 -12.64 -6.17
CA LEU A 27 -2.36 -12.35 -4.98
C LEU A 27 -0.90 -12.83 -5.06
N SER A 28 -0.67 -14.05 -5.51
CA SER A 28 0.68 -14.56 -5.60
C SER A 28 1.53 -13.77 -6.58
N GLU A 29 0.92 -13.30 -7.68
CA GLU A 29 1.63 -12.50 -8.67
C GLU A 29 1.87 -11.08 -8.16
N ALA A 30 0.90 -10.53 -7.43
CA ALA A 30 1.05 -9.21 -6.82
C ALA A 30 2.21 -9.22 -5.82
N ARG A 31 2.30 -10.28 -5.00
CA ARG A 31 3.39 -10.43 -4.04
C ARG A 31 4.74 -10.52 -4.74
N LYS A 32 4.81 -11.28 -5.85
CA LYS A 32 6.05 -11.40 -6.59
C LYS A 32 6.45 -10.07 -7.20
N ALA A 33 5.51 -9.36 -7.76
CA ALA A 33 5.78 -8.08 -8.40
C ALA A 33 6.27 -7.05 -7.40
N CYS A 34 5.64 -7.01 -6.21
CA CYS A 34 6.07 -6.10 -5.17
C CYS A 34 7.44 -6.49 -4.62
N ALA A 35 7.70 -7.80 -4.46
CA ALA A 35 9.00 -8.27 -4.00
C ALA A 35 10.11 -7.89 -4.96
N GLY A 36 9.84 -7.91 -6.25
CA GLY A 36 10.79 -7.46 -7.27
C GLY A 36 11.14 -5.98 -7.13
N ARG A 37 10.32 -5.23 -6.42
CA ARG A 37 10.58 -3.82 -6.11
C ARG A 37 11.12 -3.64 -4.68
N GLY A 38 11.42 -4.72 -4.00
CA GLY A 38 11.95 -4.67 -2.64
C GLY A 38 10.89 -4.55 -1.55
N VAL A 39 9.62 -4.77 -1.90
CA VAL A 39 8.52 -4.62 -0.95
C VAL A 39 7.86 -5.96 -0.69
N HIS A 40 7.95 -6.47 0.52
CA HIS A 40 7.32 -7.73 0.88
C HIS A 40 5.89 -7.47 1.34
N ALA A 41 5.00 -7.34 0.38
CA ALA A 41 3.62 -6.97 0.65
C ALA A 41 2.69 -7.51 -0.42
N ASP A 42 1.38 -7.48 -0.15
CA ASP A 42 0.34 -7.94 -1.08
C ASP A 42 0.03 -6.89 -2.13
N ALA A 43 0.32 -5.64 -1.82
CA ALA A 43 0.11 -4.50 -2.72
C ALA A 43 1.25 -3.53 -2.52
N CYS A 44 1.51 -2.70 -3.50
CA CYS A 44 2.59 -1.72 -3.39
C CYS A 44 2.38 -0.58 -4.37
N ALA A 45 3.11 0.51 -4.14
CA ALA A 45 3.06 1.68 -5.00
C ALA A 45 4.44 2.30 -5.09
N TRP A 46 4.72 2.93 -6.20
CA TRP A 46 5.93 3.72 -6.36
C TRP A 46 5.70 4.78 -7.43
N THR A 47 6.55 5.78 -7.46
CA THR A 47 6.48 6.80 -8.51
C THR A 47 7.70 6.66 -9.42
N SER A 48 7.49 6.90 -10.69
CA SER A 48 8.57 6.84 -11.67
C SER A 48 8.18 7.72 -12.84
N ASN A 49 9.06 8.61 -13.24
CA ASN A 49 8.82 9.53 -14.36
C ASN A 49 7.51 10.31 -14.23
N GLY A 50 7.19 10.71 -13.02
CA GLY A 50 5.97 11.48 -12.76
C GLY A 50 4.69 10.68 -12.69
N ALA A 51 4.76 9.36 -12.84
CA ALA A 51 3.57 8.51 -12.77
C ALA A 51 3.53 7.75 -11.45
N CYS A 52 2.32 7.48 -10.97
CA CYS A 52 2.10 6.63 -9.79
C CYS A 52 1.79 5.24 -10.29
N HIS A 53 2.56 4.25 -9.87
CA HIS A 53 2.34 2.85 -10.24
C HIS A 53 1.78 2.10 -9.04
N LEU A 54 0.69 1.38 -9.27
CA LEU A 54 0.03 0.60 -8.23
C LEU A 54 -0.02 -0.86 -8.63
N ILE A 55 0.25 -1.75 -7.68
CA ILE A 55 -0.02 -3.18 -7.86
C ILE A 55 -1.00 -3.56 -6.78
N ILE A 56 -2.14 -4.13 -7.19
CA ILE A 56 -3.24 -4.45 -6.30
C ILE A 56 -3.65 -5.90 -6.51
N PRO A 57 -3.85 -6.67 -5.44
CA PRO A 57 -4.27 -8.06 -5.60
C PRO A 57 -5.74 -8.16 -6.00
N SER A 58 -6.04 -9.11 -6.88
CA SER A 58 -7.41 -9.31 -7.33
C SER A 58 -8.17 -10.32 -6.46
N ASN A 59 -7.48 -11.02 -5.58
CA ASN A 59 -8.08 -12.01 -4.71
C ASN A 59 -7.30 -12.06 -3.40
N GLY A 60 -7.61 -12.97 -2.52
CA GLY A 60 -6.95 -13.08 -1.22
C GLY A 60 -7.91 -12.76 -0.09
N PRO A 61 -7.43 -12.71 1.16
CA PRO A 61 -8.29 -12.48 2.32
C PRO A 61 -8.94 -11.10 2.35
N VAL A 62 -8.31 -10.11 1.73
CA VAL A 62 -8.87 -8.77 1.65
C VAL A 62 -9.19 -8.51 0.19
N HIS A 63 -10.47 -8.31 -0.13
CA HIS A 63 -10.87 -8.14 -1.50
C HIS A 63 -11.40 -6.75 -1.82
N ASN A 64 -10.97 -5.76 -1.14
CA ASN A 64 -11.48 -4.42 -1.35
C ASN A 64 -10.52 -3.60 -2.24
N ARG A 65 -10.76 -3.67 -3.53
CA ARG A 65 -9.92 -3.00 -4.52
C ARG A 65 -9.86 -1.49 -4.31
N ALA A 66 -11.01 -0.90 -3.97
CA ALA A 66 -11.05 0.55 -3.75
C ALA A 66 -10.23 0.96 -2.53
N ALA A 67 -10.26 0.16 -1.48
CA ALA A 67 -9.48 0.43 -0.29
C ALA A 67 -7.98 0.29 -0.58
N TYR A 68 -7.58 -0.73 -1.33
CA TYR A 68 -6.19 -0.89 -1.74
C TYR A 68 -5.76 0.30 -2.59
N ARG A 69 -6.60 0.73 -3.51
CA ARG A 69 -6.26 1.86 -4.37
C ARG A 69 -6.03 3.12 -3.55
N ARG A 70 -6.91 3.43 -2.60
CA ARG A 70 -6.74 4.61 -1.73
C ARG A 70 -5.45 4.52 -0.95
N HIS A 71 -5.16 3.35 -0.39
CA HIS A 71 -3.98 3.11 0.42
C HIS A 71 -2.72 3.34 -0.42
N GLU A 72 -2.66 2.73 -1.58
CA GLU A 72 -1.46 2.80 -2.41
C GLU A 72 -1.31 4.18 -3.07
N LEU A 73 -2.41 4.83 -3.45
CA LEU A 73 -2.32 6.19 -3.96
C LEU A 73 -1.78 7.15 -2.91
N ALA A 74 -2.13 6.93 -1.65
CA ALA A 74 -1.63 7.76 -0.57
C ALA A 74 -0.11 7.66 -0.48
N HIS A 75 0.47 6.49 -0.76
CA HIS A 75 1.91 6.34 -0.79
C HIS A 75 2.53 7.17 -1.91
N CYS A 76 1.88 7.24 -3.06
CA CYS A 76 2.36 8.11 -4.13
C CYS A 76 2.25 9.59 -3.75
N ASN A 77 1.32 9.91 -2.86
CA ASN A 77 1.15 11.26 -2.33
C ASN A 77 2.07 11.56 -1.14
N GLY A 78 2.95 10.65 -0.82
CA GLY A 78 3.98 10.89 0.20
C GLY A 78 3.78 10.21 1.54
N TRP A 79 2.71 9.45 1.71
CA TRP A 79 2.45 8.77 2.98
C TRP A 79 3.41 7.60 3.16
N ASP A 80 3.92 7.45 4.35
CA ASP A 80 4.82 6.36 4.68
C ASP A 80 4.44 5.79 6.04
N HIS A 81 4.00 4.56 6.10
CA HIS A 81 3.64 3.88 7.32
C HIS A 81 4.80 3.82 8.30
N ALA A 82 5.96 3.55 7.78
CA ALA A 82 7.12 3.39 8.65
C ALA A 82 7.41 4.66 9.40
N THR A 83 7.37 5.80 8.72
CA THR A 83 7.59 7.08 9.33
C THR A 83 6.49 7.37 10.33
N HIS A 84 5.27 7.09 9.93
CA HIS A 84 4.11 7.33 10.75
C HIS A 84 4.18 6.46 12.01
N ALA A 85 4.49 5.20 11.84
CA ALA A 85 4.57 4.28 12.94
C ALA A 85 5.70 4.66 13.89
N THR A 86 6.80 5.12 13.36
CA THR A 86 7.93 5.51 14.18
C THR A 86 7.55 6.68 15.06
N SER A 87 6.83 7.63 14.51
CA SER A 87 6.46 8.76 15.31
C SER A 87 5.48 8.35 16.39
N ALA A 88 4.78 7.27 16.19
CA ALA A 88 3.84 6.83 17.17
C ALA A 88 4.48 6.16 18.34
N THR A 89 5.63 5.68 18.08
CA THR A 89 6.22 5.10 19.14
C THR A 89 7.12 4.27 19.10
N SER A 90 7.24 3.64 19.12
CA SER A 90 7.87 2.55 19.19
C SER A 90 7.46 2.00 17.92
N GLY A 91 7.33 2.66 17.06
CA GLY A 91 6.91 2.28 15.81
C GLY A 91 7.19 0.89 15.34
N PRO A 92 8.39 0.42 15.45
CA PRO A 92 8.65 -0.92 14.93
C PRO A 92 7.73 -1.97 15.48
N ALA A 93 7.47 -1.90 16.76
CA ALA A 93 6.60 -2.89 17.38
C ALA A 93 5.18 -2.74 16.86
N ALA A 94 4.75 -1.52 16.70
CA ALA A 94 3.41 -1.28 16.20
C ALA A 94 3.26 -1.83 14.80
N MET A 95 4.27 -1.69 13.97
CA MET A 95 4.20 -2.19 12.64
C MET A 95 4.15 -3.71 12.62
N ASP A 96 4.92 -4.33 13.47
CA ASP A 96 4.96 -5.77 13.48
C ASP A 96 3.64 -6.38 13.87
N GLU A 97 2.84 -5.66 14.62
CA GLU A 97 1.59 -6.18 15.04
C GLU A 97 0.45 -5.80 14.13
N ASP A 98 0.70 -5.04 13.16
CA ASP A 98 -0.32 -4.63 12.23
C ASP A 98 -0.71 -5.83 11.38
N PRO A 99 -1.98 -6.25 11.39
CA PRO A 99 -2.40 -7.34 10.54
C PRO A 99 -2.27 -7.01 9.07
N LEU A 100 -2.03 -5.75 8.75
CA LEU A 100 -1.87 -5.32 7.37
C LEU A 100 -0.42 -5.09 7.02
N LYS A 101 0.51 -5.63 7.78
CA LYS A 101 1.91 -5.41 7.47
C LYS A 101 2.30 -5.95 6.11
N ALA A 102 1.50 -6.83 5.53
CA ALA A 102 1.74 -7.33 4.20
C ALA A 102 1.24 -6.34 3.13
N ILE A 103 0.62 -5.22 3.53
CA ILE A 103 0.10 -4.22 2.62
C ILE A 103 0.95 -2.98 2.79
N ARG A 104 1.64 -2.62 1.74
CA ARG A 104 2.56 -1.49 1.82
C ARG A 104 1.88 -0.14 1.66
#